data_d0505c867532e1853a14d33deccd3eda
#
_entry.id   d0505c867532e1853a14d33deccd3eda
#
_cell.length_a   1.000
_cell.length_b   1.000
_cell.length_c   1.000
_cell.angle_alpha   90.00
_cell.angle_beta   90.00
_cell.angle_gamma   90.00
#
_symmetry.space_group_name_H-M   'P 1'
#
loop_
_entity.id
_entity.type
_entity.pdbx_description
1 polymer ?
#
loop_
_entity_poly.entity_id
_entity_poly.type
_entity_poly.pdbx_seq_one_letter_code
_entity_poly.pdbx_strand_id
1 'polypeptide(L)'
;MVSRLRALVSPNPLARTSRQRLFLRVLLYGGAVFVGLPLAFSFVMTRTYRTPVSTHPSPGYKEVQLISDGLKLRAWLHRGDPARPGFIVVHGLGDNLESYQEHARPFIERGHTVLLPDLRGHGGSESKHTTLGGRESEDVRTAMAYLRSEKLADDGIVLMGHSMGSVAVLLAAAGETDVRAVIVEAPYDTYRNTIAHHARLLYGLPSWVPIIPLSIKMAEWRAGFDADAIDAVAAARRIRAPLLAIVDGNDERMPEPVVRRVFDAHPGPKKLWVVPGAEHVGAILHPDWKEVVLGFLEANGI
;
A
#
# COMPACT_ATOMS: atom_id res chain seq x y z
N MET A 1 67.18 5.72 -57.81
CA MET A 1 65.90 6.43 -58.01
C MET A 1 64.81 5.56 -57.40
N VAL A 2 64.55 5.75 -56.14
CA VAL A 2 63.55 4.95 -55.35
C VAL A 2 62.40 5.89 -54.96
N SER A 3 61.31 5.79 -55.69
CA SER A 3 60.10 6.60 -55.44
C SER A 3 59.41 6.11 -54.18
N ARG A 4 59.30 7.00 -53.22
CA ARG A 4 58.50 6.80 -52.00
C ARG A 4 56.99 6.86 -52.37
N LEU A 5 56.35 5.73 -52.45
CA LEU A 5 54.87 5.64 -52.37
C LEU A 5 54.43 5.91 -50.94
N ARG A 6 54.02 7.15 -50.63
CA ARG A 6 53.24 7.44 -49.48
C ARG A 6 51.79 6.95 -49.69
N ALA A 7 51.48 5.81 -49.12
CA ALA A 7 50.06 5.39 -49.03
C ALA A 7 49.27 6.45 -48.28
N LEU A 8 48.39 7.16 -48.97
CA LEU A 8 47.39 8.01 -48.43
C LEU A 8 46.38 7.08 -47.72
N VAL A 9 46.60 6.85 -46.42
CA VAL A 9 45.56 6.25 -45.56
C VAL A 9 44.49 7.28 -45.44
N SER A 10 43.38 7.10 -46.16
CA SER A 10 42.20 7.92 -46.00
C SER A 10 41.73 7.83 -44.53
N PRO A 11 41.48 8.95 -43.87
CA PRO A 11 40.98 8.90 -42.48
C PRO A 11 39.66 8.12 -42.48
N ASN A 12 39.59 7.09 -41.65
CA ASN A 12 38.38 6.31 -41.47
C ASN A 12 37.23 7.28 -41.05
N PRO A 13 36.22 7.48 -41.91
CA PRO A 13 35.15 8.47 -41.64
C PRO A 13 34.33 8.14 -40.40
N LEU A 14 34.49 6.94 -39.82
CA LEU A 14 33.84 6.48 -38.60
C LEU A 14 34.69 6.71 -37.33
N ALA A 15 35.92 7.24 -37.46
CA ALA A 15 36.77 7.53 -36.29
C ALA A 15 36.30 8.78 -35.58
N ARG A 16 35.49 8.60 -34.54
CA ARG A 16 34.99 9.70 -33.66
C ARG A 16 36.16 10.40 -32.99
N THR A 17 36.15 11.74 -32.97
CA THR A 17 37.13 12.54 -32.23
C THR A 17 37.04 12.27 -30.72
N SER A 18 38.10 12.57 -29.97
CA SER A 18 38.10 12.42 -28.51
C SER A 18 36.94 13.20 -27.85
N ARG A 19 36.62 14.40 -28.37
CA ARG A 19 35.45 15.20 -27.89
C ARG A 19 34.11 14.53 -28.16
N GLN A 20 33.95 13.92 -29.34
CA GLN A 20 32.72 13.18 -29.66
C GLN A 20 32.55 11.92 -28.79
N ARG A 21 33.63 11.21 -28.47
CA ARG A 21 33.61 10.07 -27.54
C ARG A 21 33.29 10.51 -26.14
N LEU A 22 33.83 11.61 -25.66
CA LEU A 22 33.52 12.17 -24.35
C LEU A 22 32.03 12.59 -24.28
N PHE A 23 31.55 13.33 -25.28
CA PHE A 23 30.16 13.73 -25.38
C PHE A 23 29.20 12.54 -25.32
N LEU A 24 29.49 11.49 -26.12
CA LEU A 24 28.67 10.27 -26.09
C LEU A 24 28.71 9.55 -24.73
N ARG A 25 29.87 9.52 -24.07
CA ARG A 25 29.96 8.95 -22.72
C ARG A 25 29.10 9.75 -21.73
N VAL A 26 29.16 11.08 -21.76
CA VAL A 26 28.35 11.95 -20.91
C VAL A 26 26.85 11.73 -21.16
N LEU A 27 26.44 11.61 -22.45
CA LEU A 27 25.05 11.31 -22.80
C LEU A 27 24.63 9.91 -22.32
N LEU A 28 25.47 8.90 -22.46
CA LEU A 28 25.19 7.54 -22.02
C LEU A 28 25.10 7.46 -20.50
N TYR A 29 26.07 8.03 -19.78
CA TYR A 29 26.05 8.04 -18.31
C TYR A 29 24.90 8.92 -17.76
N GLY A 30 24.67 10.09 -18.37
CA GLY A 30 23.52 10.92 -18.05
C GLY A 30 22.19 10.19 -18.28
N GLY A 31 22.03 9.55 -19.43
CA GLY A 31 20.87 8.73 -19.73
C GLY A 31 20.70 7.56 -18.74
N ALA A 32 21.78 6.87 -18.39
CA ALA A 32 21.74 5.80 -17.41
C ALA A 32 21.31 6.31 -16.01
N VAL A 33 21.80 7.46 -15.59
CA VAL A 33 21.49 8.05 -14.28
C VAL A 33 20.07 8.64 -14.26
N PHE A 34 19.69 9.44 -15.26
CA PHE A 34 18.44 10.20 -15.24
C PHE A 34 17.25 9.48 -15.91
N VAL A 35 17.47 8.38 -16.60
CA VAL A 35 16.40 7.55 -17.18
C VAL A 35 16.48 6.12 -16.67
N GLY A 36 17.64 5.49 -16.73
CA GLY A 36 17.80 4.09 -16.36
C GLY A 36 17.55 3.82 -14.89
N LEU A 37 18.14 4.60 -13.98
CA LEU A 37 17.90 4.43 -12.53
C LEU A 37 16.45 4.72 -12.14
N PRO A 38 15.84 5.87 -12.53
CA PRO A 38 14.44 6.11 -12.24
C PRO A 38 13.50 5.02 -12.78
N LEU A 39 13.77 4.52 -13.99
CA LEU A 39 13.00 3.42 -14.55
C LEU A 39 13.16 2.14 -13.70
N ALA A 40 14.39 1.78 -13.33
CA ALA A 40 14.64 0.61 -12.47
C ALA A 40 13.93 0.75 -11.09
N PHE A 41 14.03 1.92 -10.44
CA PHE A 41 13.32 2.18 -9.19
C PHE A 41 11.80 2.13 -9.37
N SER A 42 11.26 2.59 -10.50
CA SER A 42 9.83 2.50 -10.78
C SER A 42 9.34 1.05 -10.81
N PHE A 43 10.16 0.11 -11.27
CA PHE A 43 9.85 -1.32 -11.20
C PHE A 43 9.83 -1.82 -9.75
N VAL A 44 10.79 -1.42 -8.93
CA VAL A 44 10.83 -1.78 -7.51
C VAL A 44 9.59 -1.26 -6.77
N MET A 45 9.19 -0.01 -7.06
CA MET A 45 8.05 0.65 -6.40
C MET A 45 6.70 0.04 -6.76
N THR A 46 6.57 -0.58 -7.93
CA THR A 46 5.29 -1.09 -8.44
C THR A 46 5.25 -2.60 -8.61
N ARG A 47 6.31 -3.31 -8.20
CA ARG A 47 6.34 -4.78 -8.33
C ARG A 47 5.34 -5.42 -7.36
N THR A 48 4.74 -6.50 -7.80
CA THR A 48 3.88 -7.32 -6.96
C THR A 48 4.70 -8.22 -6.05
N TYR A 49 4.18 -8.50 -4.87
CA TYR A 49 4.78 -9.41 -3.90
C TYR A 49 3.80 -10.56 -3.67
N ARG A 50 4.11 -11.71 -4.25
CA ARG A 50 3.28 -12.91 -4.07
C ARG A 50 3.94 -13.83 -3.07
N THR A 51 3.49 -13.76 -1.84
CA THR A 51 3.81 -14.77 -0.83
C THR A 51 3.02 -16.05 -1.14
N PRO A 52 3.57 -17.24 -0.87
CA PRO A 52 2.82 -18.49 -1.01
C PRO A 52 1.52 -18.42 -0.21
N VAL A 53 0.45 -18.93 -0.78
CA VAL A 53 -0.88 -18.99 -0.17
C VAL A 53 -1.39 -20.42 -0.17
N SER A 54 -2.19 -20.76 0.84
CA SER A 54 -2.85 -22.05 0.91
C SER A 54 -3.81 -22.26 -0.25
N THR A 55 -3.92 -23.48 -0.72
CA THR A 55 -4.87 -23.83 -1.79
C THR A 55 -6.32 -23.90 -1.31
N HIS A 56 -6.52 -23.97 0.00
CA HIS A 56 -7.83 -24.05 0.63
C HIS A 56 -7.92 -23.05 1.79
N PRO A 57 -9.12 -22.47 2.02
CA PRO A 57 -9.32 -21.58 3.14
C PRO A 57 -9.21 -22.33 4.47
N SER A 58 -8.79 -21.60 5.51
CA SER A 58 -8.78 -22.11 6.88
C SER A 58 -10.20 -22.48 7.34
N PRO A 59 -10.32 -23.42 8.31
CA PRO A 59 -11.63 -23.81 8.85
C PRO A 59 -12.47 -22.60 9.28
N GLY A 60 -13.75 -22.60 8.90
CA GLY A 60 -14.68 -21.51 9.18
C GLY A 60 -14.72 -20.41 8.11
N TYR A 61 -13.80 -20.41 7.15
CA TYR A 61 -13.84 -19.50 6.02
C TYR A 61 -14.29 -20.20 4.73
N LYS A 62 -14.94 -19.42 3.88
CA LYS A 62 -15.25 -19.79 2.49
C LYS A 62 -14.46 -18.88 1.55
N GLU A 63 -13.80 -19.46 0.55
CA GLU A 63 -13.20 -18.65 -0.50
C GLU A 63 -14.28 -18.03 -1.39
N VAL A 64 -14.13 -16.74 -1.66
CA VAL A 64 -14.97 -16.00 -2.59
C VAL A 64 -14.09 -15.23 -3.57
N GLN A 65 -14.61 -15.02 -4.77
CA GLN A 65 -13.94 -14.24 -5.81
C GLN A 65 -14.62 -12.89 -5.94
N LEU A 66 -13.84 -11.82 -5.88
CA LEU A 66 -14.28 -10.45 -6.16
C LEU A 66 -13.77 -10.03 -7.53
N ILE A 67 -14.45 -9.09 -8.18
CA ILE A 67 -13.99 -8.51 -9.46
C ILE A 67 -13.80 -7.01 -9.26
N SER A 68 -12.55 -6.55 -9.27
CA SER A 68 -12.16 -5.15 -9.09
C SER A 68 -11.39 -4.68 -10.33
N ASP A 69 -11.86 -3.64 -11.02
CA ASP A 69 -11.25 -3.14 -12.28
C ASP A 69 -10.99 -4.25 -13.32
N GLY A 70 -11.86 -5.27 -13.38
CA GLY A 70 -11.69 -6.43 -14.25
C GLY A 70 -10.67 -7.48 -13.78
N LEU A 71 -10.01 -7.27 -12.64
CA LEU A 71 -9.11 -8.24 -12.00
C LEU A 71 -9.89 -9.18 -11.10
N LYS A 72 -9.50 -10.46 -11.10
CA LYS A 72 -10.00 -11.44 -10.14
C LYS A 72 -9.20 -11.31 -8.84
N LEU A 73 -9.91 -11.00 -7.77
CA LEU A 73 -9.35 -10.95 -6.42
C LEU A 73 -9.86 -12.13 -5.62
N ARG A 74 -8.97 -12.75 -4.88
CA ARG A 74 -9.28 -13.80 -3.91
C ARG A 74 -9.66 -13.16 -2.58
N ALA A 75 -10.66 -13.68 -1.91
CA ALA A 75 -10.98 -13.29 -0.54
C ALA A 75 -11.49 -14.49 0.26
N TRP A 76 -11.31 -14.42 1.58
CA TRP A 76 -11.88 -15.37 2.52
C TRP A 76 -13.00 -14.71 3.32
N LEU A 77 -14.16 -15.33 3.29
CA LEU A 77 -15.37 -14.88 3.97
C LEU A 77 -15.70 -15.81 5.14
N HIS A 78 -15.75 -15.26 6.34
CA HIS A 78 -16.46 -15.86 7.47
C HIS A 78 -17.84 -15.21 7.58
N ARG A 79 -18.91 -16.02 7.55
CA ARG A 79 -20.29 -15.51 7.70
C ARG A 79 -20.66 -15.47 9.16
N GLY A 80 -21.04 -14.30 9.62
CA GLY A 80 -21.63 -14.04 10.95
C GLY A 80 -23.08 -13.62 10.85
N ASP A 81 -23.55 -12.90 11.87
CA ASP A 81 -24.89 -12.34 11.91
C ASP A 81 -24.95 -11.09 11.00
N PRO A 82 -25.77 -11.10 9.94
CA PRO A 82 -25.87 -9.95 9.02
C PRO A 82 -26.45 -8.68 9.67
N ALA A 83 -27.18 -8.79 10.80
CA ALA A 83 -27.69 -7.65 11.54
C ALA A 83 -26.60 -6.88 12.30
N ARG A 84 -25.36 -7.39 12.31
CA ARG A 84 -24.19 -6.75 12.89
C ARG A 84 -23.33 -6.10 11.81
N PRO A 85 -22.49 -5.13 12.16
CA PRO A 85 -21.50 -4.60 11.23
C PRO A 85 -20.61 -5.70 10.66
N GLY A 86 -20.36 -5.65 9.34
CA GLY A 86 -19.37 -6.51 8.68
C GLY A 86 -17.97 -5.92 8.80
N PHE A 87 -16.95 -6.77 8.92
CA PHE A 87 -15.55 -6.36 9.01
C PHE A 87 -14.81 -6.68 7.72
N ILE A 88 -14.01 -5.75 7.23
CA ILE A 88 -13.03 -5.99 6.17
C ILE A 88 -11.64 -5.72 6.76
N VAL A 89 -10.80 -6.76 6.82
CA VAL A 89 -9.43 -6.66 7.36
C VAL A 89 -8.44 -6.80 6.22
N VAL A 90 -7.60 -5.79 6.04
CA VAL A 90 -6.78 -5.56 4.85
C VAL A 90 -5.30 -5.61 5.20
N HIS A 91 -4.58 -6.47 4.52
CA HIS A 91 -3.15 -6.73 4.72
C HIS A 91 -2.23 -5.61 4.21
N GLY A 92 -0.96 -5.62 4.64
CA GLY A 92 0.11 -4.75 4.18
C GLY A 92 0.80 -5.20 2.89
N LEU A 93 1.78 -4.43 2.43
CA LEU A 93 2.60 -4.74 1.26
C LEU A 93 3.44 -6.01 1.50
N GLY A 94 3.36 -6.93 0.55
CA GLY A 94 4.14 -8.17 0.58
C GLY A 94 3.53 -9.28 1.42
N ASP A 95 2.36 -9.05 1.97
CA ASP A 95 1.59 -9.99 2.79
C ASP A 95 0.35 -10.52 2.05
N ASN A 96 -0.48 -11.28 2.70
CA ASN A 96 -1.71 -11.83 2.15
C ASN A 96 -2.78 -12.00 3.26
N LEU A 97 -3.97 -12.38 2.87
CA LEU A 97 -5.13 -12.55 3.74
C LEU A 97 -4.90 -13.56 4.89
N GLU A 98 -4.04 -14.57 4.70
CA GLU A 98 -3.83 -15.63 5.70
C GLU A 98 -3.17 -15.12 6.97
N SER A 99 -2.29 -14.12 6.85
CA SER A 99 -1.58 -13.52 7.98
C SER A 99 -2.50 -12.73 8.92
N TYR A 100 -3.72 -12.40 8.45
CA TYR A 100 -4.63 -11.52 9.20
C TYR A 100 -5.80 -12.25 9.87
N GLN A 101 -5.76 -13.58 9.91
CA GLN A 101 -6.80 -14.37 10.59
C GLN A 101 -6.84 -14.13 12.10
N GLU A 102 -5.69 -13.92 12.75
CA GLU A 102 -5.65 -13.60 14.18
C GLU A 102 -6.24 -12.23 14.48
N HIS A 103 -6.04 -11.25 13.58
CA HIS A 103 -6.70 -9.94 13.68
C HIS A 103 -8.22 -10.05 13.50
N ALA A 104 -8.68 -10.96 12.67
CA ALA A 104 -10.11 -11.20 12.42
C ALA A 104 -10.82 -11.96 13.55
N ARG A 105 -10.09 -12.83 14.27
CA ARG A 105 -10.65 -13.74 15.28
C ARG A 105 -11.55 -13.06 16.33
N PRO A 106 -11.18 -11.94 16.96
CA PRO A 106 -12.02 -11.29 17.97
C PRO A 106 -13.38 -10.83 17.46
N PHE A 107 -13.48 -10.49 16.17
CA PHE A 107 -14.73 -10.08 15.53
C PHE A 107 -15.60 -11.29 15.20
N ILE A 108 -14.98 -12.38 14.72
CA ILE A 108 -15.64 -13.66 14.47
C ILE A 108 -16.24 -14.23 15.77
N GLU A 109 -15.48 -14.24 16.87
CA GLU A 109 -15.92 -14.68 18.19
C GLU A 109 -17.14 -13.88 18.70
N ARG A 110 -17.32 -12.64 18.23
CA ARG A 110 -18.47 -11.78 18.52
C ARG A 110 -19.62 -11.92 17.52
N GLY A 111 -19.51 -12.84 16.58
CA GLY A 111 -20.55 -13.12 15.60
C GLY A 111 -20.63 -12.15 14.42
N HIS A 112 -19.59 -11.36 14.16
CA HIS A 112 -19.55 -10.48 13.00
C HIS A 112 -19.18 -11.27 11.74
N THR A 113 -19.71 -10.84 10.58
CA THR A 113 -19.19 -11.25 9.29
C THR A 113 -17.81 -10.64 9.07
N VAL A 114 -16.84 -11.42 8.62
CA VAL A 114 -15.48 -10.94 8.32
C VAL A 114 -15.07 -11.35 6.92
N LEU A 115 -14.56 -10.38 6.15
CA LEU A 115 -14.00 -10.57 4.83
C LEU A 115 -12.52 -10.18 4.84
N LEU A 116 -11.67 -11.10 4.41
CA LEU A 116 -10.23 -10.94 4.26
C LEU A 116 -9.90 -10.97 2.76
N PRO A 117 -9.71 -9.83 2.08
CA PRO A 117 -9.29 -9.83 0.68
C PRO A 117 -7.77 -9.94 0.53
N ASP A 118 -7.31 -10.71 -0.46
CA ASP A 118 -6.00 -10.47 -1.06
C ASP A 118 -6.13 -9.25 -1.98
N LEU A 119 -5.39 -8.20 -1.71
CA LEU A 119 -5.35 -7.02 -2.57
C LEU A 119 -4.69 -7.34 -3.91
N ARG A 120 -4.94 -6.55 -4.94
CA ARG A 120 -4.32 -6.71 -6.27
C ARG A 120 -2.81 -6.90 -6.18
N GLY A 121 -2.29 -7.90 -6.90
CA GLY A 121 -0.88 -8.24 -6.95
C GLY A 121 -0.31 -8.95 -5.71
N HIS A 122 -1.16 -9.32 -4.76
CA HIS A 122 -0.80 -10.04 -3.54
C HIS A 122 -1.53 -11.37 -3.45
N GLY A 123 -0.99 -12.28 -2.66
CA GLY A 123 -1.59 -13.58 -2.41
C GLY A 123 -2.04 -14.28 -3.70
N GLY A 124 -3.30 -14.70 -3.74
CA GLY A 124 -3.94 -15.35 -4.90
C GLY A 124 -4.59 -14.39 -5.90
N SER A 125 -4.54 -13.07 -5.67
CA SER A 125 -5.19 -12.06 -6.52
C SER A 125 -4.38 -11.69 -7.74
N GLU A 126 -5.07 -11.33 -8.85
CA GLU A 126 -4.43 -10.88 -10.08
C GLU A 126 -3.88 -9.47 -9.93
N SER A 127 -2.84 -9.15 -10.58
CA SER A 127 -2.30 -7.86 -11.05
C SER A 127 -0.84 -8.02 -11.44
N LYS A 128 -0.33 -7.06 -12.21
CA LYS A 128 1.11 -6.92 -12.53
C LYS A 128 1.79 -5.81 -11.72
N HIS A 129 1.00 -4.99 -11.02
CA HIS A 129 1.48 -3.82 -10.28
C HIS A 129 0.77 -3.69 -8.94
N THR A 130 1.48 -3.12 -7.96
CA THR A 130 0.93 -2.54 -6.74
C THR A 130 1.15 -1.03 -6.77
N THR A 131 0.29 -0.29 -6.09
CA THR A 131 0.32 1.18 -6.03
C THR A 131 0.35 1.71 -4.58
N LEU A 132 0.76 0.84 -3.65
CA LEU A 132 0.89 1.13 -2.23
C LEU A 132 -0.39 1.68 -1.56
N GLY A 133 -1.56 1.18 -1.96
CA GLY A 133 -2.85 1.58 -1.38
C GLY A 133 -3.74 2.41 -2.30
N GLY A 134 -3.18 2.99 -3.39
CA GLY A 134 -3.94 3.82 -4.32
C GLY A 134 -5.02 3.03 -5.06
N ARG A 135 -4.63 2.18 -6.00
CA ARG A 135 -5.56 1.28 -6.71
C ARG A 135 -6.13 0.20 -5.80
N GLU A 136 -5.41 -0.20 -4.76
CA GLU A 136 -5.86 -1.15 -3.74
C GLU A 136 -7.09 -0.62 -2.98
N SER A 137 -7.31 0.69 -2.92
CA SER A 137 -8.54 1.27 -2.37
C SER A 137 -9.80 0.88 -3.15
N GLU A 138 -9.69 0.65 -4.47
CA GLU A 138 -10.81 0.12 -5.28
C GLU A 138 -11.12 -1.35 -4.94
N ASP A 139 -10.10 -2.12 -4.55
CA ASP A 139 -10.30 -3.49 -4.08
C ASP A 139 -11.07 -3.50 -2.77
N VAL A 140 -10.77 -2.57 -1.87
CA VAL A 140 -11.52 -2.39 -0.61
C VAL A 140 -12.95 -1.95 -0.90
N ARG A 141 -13.19 -1.00 -1.82
CA ARG A 141 -14.56 -0.61 -2.24
C ARG A 141 -15.32 -1.78 -2.83
N THR A 142 -14.65 -2.62 -3.63
CA THR A 142 -15.23 -3.84 -4.19
C THR A 142 -15.62 -4.82 -3.08
N ALA A 143 -14.77 -4.98 -2.06
CA ALA A 143 -15.08 -5.81 -0.89
C ALA A 143 -16.28 -5.26 -0.09
N MET A 144 -16.37 -3.94 0.08
CA MET A 144 -17.54 -3.29 0.70
C MET A 144 -18.81 -3.54 -0.12
N ALA A 145 -18.74 -3.33 -1.44
CA ALA A 145 -19.87 -3.57 -2.34
C ALA A 145 -20.32 -5.03 -2.30
N TYR A 146 -19.39 -5.97 -2.18
CA TYR A 146 -19.72 -7.39 -2.04
C TYR A 146 -20.50 -7.67 -0.76
N LEU A 147 -20.05 -7.18 0.40
CA LEU A 147 -20.79 -7.38 1.67
C LEU A 147 -22.20 -6.77 1.59
N ARG A 148 -22.34 -5.60 0.98
CA ARG A 148 -23.64 -4.93 0.76
C ARG A 148 -24.56 -5.74 -0.15
N SER A 149 -24.05 -6.20 -1.29
CA SER A 149 -24.86 -6.94 -2.29
C SER A 149 -25.33 -8.31 -1.77
N GLU A 150 -24.49 -8.95 -0.94
CA GLU A 150 -24.80 -10.24 -0.31
C GLU A 150 -25.65 -10.09 0.98
N LYS A 151 -25.96 -8.84 1.39
CA LYS A 151 -26.67 -8.52 2.63
C LYS A 151 -26.02 -9.16 3.86
N LEU A 152 -24.70 -8.96 4.00
CA LEU A 152 -23.87 -9.56 5.03
C LEU A 152 -23.41 -8.54 6.11
N ALA A 153 -23.89 -7.30 6.02
CA ALA A 153 -23.49 -6.19 6.88
C ALA A 153 -24.57 -5.09 6.91
N ASP A 154 -25.78 -5.43 7.36
CA ASP A 154 -26.93 -4.52 7.34
C ASP A 154 -26.74 -3.33 8.29
N ASP A 155 -25.94 -3.48 9.36
CA ASP A 155 -25.55 -2.40 10.29
C ASP A 155 -24.25 -1.69 9.87
N GLY A 156 -23.88 -1.74 8.58
CA GLY A 156 -22.71 -1.06 8.04
C GLY A 156 -21.42 -1.85 8.15
N ILE A 157 -20.29 -1.18 7.87
CA ILE A 157 -18.99 -1.83 7.67
C ILE A 157 -17.91 -1.20 8.54
N VAL A 158 -17.11 -2.02 9.21
CA VAL A 158 -15.86 -1.64 9.87
C VAL A 158 -14.70 -2.00 8.96
N LEU A 159 -13.83 -1.03 8.71
CA LEU A 159 -12.62 -1.23 7.92
C LEU A 159 -11.40 -1.26 8.83
N MET A 160 -10.58 -2.29 8.69
CA MET A 160 -9.30 -2.42 9.38
C MET A 160 -8.19 -2.62 8.36
N GLY A 161 -7.13 -1.84 8.46
CA GLY A 161 -6.01 -1.92 7.54
C GLY A 161 -4.66 -1.79 8.23
N HIS A 162 -3.64 -2.37 7.60
CA HIS A 162 -2.28 -2.41 8.11
C HIS A 162 -1.30 -1.89 7.05
N SER A 163 -0.43 -0.92 7.39
CA SER A 163 0.57 -0.34 6.50
C SER A 163 -0.05 0.14 5.18
N MET A 164 0.31 -0.43 4.03
CA MET A 164 -0.33 -0.18 2.73
C MET A 164 -1.86 -0.33 2.80
N GLY A 165 -2.35 -1.37 3.47
CA GLY A 165 -3.78 -1.61 3.67
C GLY A 165 -4.46 -0.52 4.49
N SER A 166 -3.76 0.12 5.44
CA SER A 166 -4.26 1.29 6.17
C SER A 166 -4.59 2.44 5.23
N VAL A 167 -3.73 2.70 4.26
CA VAL A 167 -3.98 3.77 3.27
C VAL A 167 -5.10 3.37 2.32
N ALA A 168 -5.15 2.11 1.90
CA ALA A 168 -6.24 1.61 1.06
C ALA A 168 -7.61 1.77 1.74
N VAL A 169 -7.73 1.43 3.04
CA VAL A 169 -9.00 1.59 3.76
C VAL A 169 -9.35 3.05 4.02
N LEU A 170 -8.37 3.94 4.30
CA LEU A 170 -8.62 5.37 4.46
C LEU A 170 -9.16 5.99 3.17
N LEU A 171 -8.53 5.68 2.03
CA LEU A 171 -8.96 6.15 0.71
C LEU A 171 -10.33 5.59 0.33
N ALA A 172 -10.63 4.35 0.69
CA ALA A 172 -11.92 3.72 0.44
C ALA A 172 -13.03 4.30 1.31
N ALA A 173 -12.74 4.56 2.60
CA ALA A 173 -13.72 5.11 3.56
C ALA A 173 -14.05 6.59 3.32
N ALA A 174 -13.21 7.31 2.56
CA ALA A 174 -13.37 8.74 2.37
C ALA A 174 -14.68 9.11 1.67
N GLY A 175 -15.63 9.68 2.40
CA GLY A 175 -16.95 10.08 1.91
C GLY A 175 -18.03 9.00 2.00
N GLU A 176 -17.71 7.79 2.45
CA GLU A 176 -18.69 6.74 2.72
C GLU A 176 -19.51 7.04 3.99
N THR A 177 -20.80 6.73 3.97
CA THR A 177 -21.71 7.05 5.08
C THR A 177 -22.11 5.84 5.92
N ASP A 178 -21.92 4.64 5.42
CA ASP A 178 -22.21 3.36 6.07
C ASP A 178 -20.96 2.70 6.69
N VAL A 179 -19.83 3.38 6.67
CA VAL A 179 -18.65 2.97 7.44
C VAL A 179 -18.90 3.31 8.91
N ARG A 180 -18.86 2.29 9.78
CA ARG A 180 -19.12 2.39 11.22
C ARG A 180 -17.89 2.77 12.02
N ALA A 181 -16.73 2.27 11.62
CA ALA A 181 -15.42 2.64 12.17
C ALA A 181 -14.30 2.35 11.20
N VAL A 182 -13.18 3.03 11.38
CA VAL A 182 -11.93 2.78 10.66
C VAL A 182 -10.81 2.53 11.68
N ILE A 183 -10.09 1.43 11.51
CA ILE A 183 -8.93 1.06 12.33
C ILE A 183 -7.72 0.98 11.41
N VAL A 184 -6.68 1.74 11.70
CA VAL A 184 -5.46 1.78 10.90
C VAL A 184 -4.23 1.59 11.77
N GLU A 185 -3.34 0.70 11.35
CA GLU A 185 -2.04 0.48 11.97
C GLU A 185 -0.94 0.88 10.99
N ALA A 186 0.00 1.70 11.45
CA ALA A 186 1.12 2.19 10.66
C ALA A 186 0.74 2.82 9.29
N PRO A 187 -0.29 3.69 9.17
CA PRO A 187 -0.56 4.39 7.92
C PRO A 187 0.55 5.37 7.58
N TYR A 188 0.86 5.53 6.31
CA TYR A 188 1.66 6.67 5.85
C TYR A 188 0.75 7.86 5.45
N ASP A 189 1.34 9.05 5.37
CA ASP A 189 0.62 10.30 5.07
C ASP A 189 0.33 10.51 3.59
N THR A 190 1.37 10.51 2.73
CA THR A 190 1.25 10.64 1.27
C THR A 190 2.22 9.70 0.56
N TYR A 191 1.89 9.30 -0.67
CA TYR A 191 2.76 8.46 -1.48
C TYR A 191 4.16 9.06 -1.66
N ARG A 192 4.24 10.36 -2.00
CA ARG A 192 5.52 11.04 -2.25
C ARG A 192 6.39 11.08 -1.01
N ASN A 193 5.81 11.40 0.14
CA ASN A 193 6.57 11.47 1.39
C ASN A 193 7.09 10.08 1.80
N THR A 194 6.26 9.05 1.68
CA THR A 194 6.68 7.70 2.04
C THR A 194 7.78 7.16 1.11
N ILE A 195 7.69 7.42 -0.20
CA ILE A 195 8.76 7.05 -1.13
C ILE A 195 10.06 7.80 -0.81
N ALA A 196 10.00 9.10 -0.54
CA ALA A 196 11.17 9.89 -0.17
C ALA A 196 11.78 9.43 1.17
N HIS A 197 10.94 9.10 2.16
CA HIS A 197 11.36 8.55 3.44
C HIS A 197 12.07 7.21 3.27
N HIS A 198 11.48 6.25 2.53
CA HIS A 198 12.10 4.95 2.27
C HIS A 198 13.37 5.05 1.42
N ALA A 199 13.44 5.97 0.46
CA ALA A 199 14.65 6.23 -0.30
C ALA A 199 15.80 6.68 0.60
N ARG A 200 15.50 7.52 1.60
CA ARG A 200 16.45 7.92 2.62
C ARG A 200 16.82 6.78 3.57
N LEU A 201 15.82 6.05 4.06
CA LEU A 201 16.00 4.98 5.05
C LEU A 201 16.81 3.81 4.47
N LEU A 202 16.48 3.36 3.26
CA LEU A 202 17.07 2.16 2.66
C LEU A 202 18.33 2.41 1.84
N TYR A 203 18.46 3.60 1.23
CA TYR A 203 19.54 3.91 0.28
C TYR A 203 20.34 5.16 0.66
N GLY A 204 20.02 5.84 1.76
CA GLY A 204 20.66 7.09 2.16
C GLY A 204 20.42 8.26 1.18
N LEU A 205 19.44 8.16 0.29
CA LEU A 205 19.16 9.17 -0.73
C LEU A 205 18.39 10.36 -0.13
N PRO A 206 18.93 11.58 -0.20
CA PRO A 206 18.20 12.78 0.22
C PRO A 206 16.98 13.03 -0.67
N SER A 207 15.90 13.57 -0.11
CA SER A 207 14.63 13.82 -0.80
C SER A 207 14.73 14.78 -2.01
N TRP A 208 15.74 15.67 -2.03
CA TRP A 208 15.98 16.64 -3.11
C TRP A 208 16.63 16.00 -4.36
N VAL A 209 17.07 14.74 -4.30
CA VAL A 209 17.71 14.08 -5.44
C VAL A 209 16.69 13.86 -6.55
N PRO A 210 16.94 14.35 -7.80
CA PRO A 210 15.94 14.29 -8.89
C PRO A 210 15.50 12.88 -9.29
N ILE A 211 16.28 11.86 -8.95
CA ILE A 211 15.94 10.45 -9.24
C ILE A 211 14.62 10.06 -8.58
N ILE A 212 14.33 10.55 -7.36
CA ILE A 212 13.10 10.19 -6.63
C ILE A 212 11.84 10.64 -7.38
N PRO A 213 11.64 11.95 -7.67
CA PRO A 213 10.46 12.40 -8.40
C PRO A 213 10.36 11.83 -9.81
N LEU A 214 11.48 11.60 -10.50
CA LEU A 214 11.48 10.93 -11.81
C LEU A 214 11.02 9.48 -11.71
N SER A 215 11.46 8.75 -10.66
CA SER A 215 11.02 7.36 -10.41
C SER A 215 9.52 7.30 -10.14
N ILE A 216 8.98 8.23 -9.36
CA ILE A 216 7.54 8.34 -9.10
C ILE A 216 6.78 8.57 -10.43
N LYS A 217 7.23 9.52 -11.25
CA LYS A 217 6.58 9.78 -12.55
C LYS A 217 6.61 8.58 -13.50
N MET A 218 7.69 7.83 -13.51
CA MET A 218 7.78 6.59 -14.28
C MET A 218 6.90 5.49 -13.70
N ALA A 219 6.75 5.40 -12.38
CA ALA A 219 5.85 4.48 -11.71
C ALA A 219 4.37 4.81 -12.03
N GLU A 220 3.99 6.08 -11.97
CA GLU A 220 2.66 6.57 -12.36
C GLU A 220 2.32 6.16 -13.80
N TRP A 221 3.22 6.43 -14.74
CA TRP A 221 3.04 6.07 -16.14
C TRP A 221 2.93 4.56 -16.37
N ARG A 222 3.77 3.76 -15.69
CA ARG A 222 3.81 2.30 -15.88
C ARG A 222 2.62 1.57 -15.23
N ALA A 223 2.23 1.98 -14.03
CA ALA A 223 1.19 1.32 -13.24
C ALA A 223 -0.18 2.00 -13.33
N GLY A 224 -0.29 3.11 -14.04
CA GLY A 224 -1.55 3.79 -14.34
C GLY A 224 -2.22 4.36 -13.09
N PHE A 225 -1.49 5.07 -12.24
CA PHE A 225 -2.02 5.73 -11.06
C PHE A 225 -1.52 7.17 -10.95
N ASP A 226 -2.12 7.95 -10.07
CA ASP A 226 -1.69 9.31 -9.70
C ASP A 226 -1.17 9.27 -8.26
N ALA A 227 0.11 9.57 -8.08
CA ALA A 227 0.75 9.58 -6.76
C ALA A 227 0.20 10.70 -5.86
N ASP A 228 -0.27 11.81 -6.44
CA ASP A 228 -0.83 12.93 -5.68
C ASP A 228 -2.25 12.63 -5.19
N ALA A 229 -2.96 11.71 -5.83
CA ALA A 229 -4.25 11.21 -5.35
C ALA A 229 -4.13 10.24 -4.15
N ILE A 230 -2.93 9.73 -3.87
CA ILE A 230 -2.68 8.83 -2.74
C ILE A 230 -2.24 9.68 -1.53
N ASP A 231 -3.24 10.28 -0.89
CA ASP A 231 -3.11 11.18 0.25
C ASP A 231 -4.04 10.74 1.39
N ALA A 232 -3.47 10.01 2.35
CA ALA A 232 -4.19 9.52 3.52
C ALA A 232 -4.64 10.65 4.46
N VAL A 233 -3.90 11.77 4.49
CA VAL A 233 -4.27 12.95 5.28
C VAL A 233 -5.52 13.62 4.70
N ALA A 234 -5.57 13.80 3.38
CA ALA A 234 -6.75 14.33 2.71
C ALA A 234 -7.95 13.37 2.82
N ALA A 235 -7.72 12.06 2.73
CA ALA A 235 -8.75 11.04 2.94
C ALA A 235 -9.33 11.10 4.36
N ALA A 236 -8.47 11.13 5.38
CA ALA A 236 -8.89 11.20 6.80
C ALA A 236 -9.80 12.40 7.09
N ARG A 237 -9.58 13.56 6.48
CA ARG A 237 -10.44 14.74 6.61
C ARG A 237 -11.88 14.52 6.14
N ARG A 238 -12.09 13.55 5.26
CA ARG A 238 -13.39 13.25 4.66
C ARG A 238 -14.11 12.07 5.33
N ILE A 239 -13.46 11.38 6.25
CA ILE A 239 -14.04 10.28 7.02
C ILE A 239 -14.79 10.87 8.20
N ARG A 240 -16.05 10.42 8.43
CA ARG A 240 -16.88 10.82 9.58
C ARG A 240 -16.95 9.75 10.64
N ALA A 241 -16.76 8.49 10.25
CA ALA A 241 -16.74 7.35 11.16
C ALA A 241 -15.61 7.47 12.19
N PRO A 242 -15.77 6.95 13.41
CA PRO A 242 -14.71 6.92 14.41
C PRO A 242 -13.42 6.29 13.88
N LEU A 243 -12.26 6.86 14.24
CA LEU A 243 -10.93 6.42 13.83
C LEU A 243 -10.09 5.93 15.01
N LEU A 244 -9.62 4.69 14.95
CA LEU A 244 -8.51 4.21 15.78
C LEU A 244 -7.24 4.21 14.93
N ALA A 245 -6.24 5.00 15.33
CA ALA A 245 -4.92 4.95 14.73
C ALA A 245 -3.93 4.30 15.71
N ILE A 246 -3.22 3.28 15.22
CA ILE A 246 -2.23 2.51 15.98
C ILE A 246 -0.84 2.87 15.47
N VAL A 247 0.04 3.22 16.40
CA VAL A 247 1.44 3.56 16.16
C VAL A 247 2.31 2.46 16.74
N ASP A 248 3.11 1.84 15.92
CA ASP A 248 4.16 0.92 16.38
C ASP A 248 5.38 1.74 16.82
N GLY A 249 5.72 1.68 18.12
CA GLY A 249 6.65 2.62 18.75
C GLY A 249 8.10 2.57 18.25
N ASN A 250 8.52 1.43 17.68
CA ASN A 250 9.85 1.23 17.08
C ASN A 250 9.82 1.20 15.54
N ASP A 251 8.70 1.60 14.92
CA ASP A 251 8.56 1.56 13.48
C ASP A 251 9.34 2.70 12.79
N GLU A 252 10.49 2.39 12.21
CA GLU A 252 11.28 3.34 11.43
C GLU A 252 10.68 3.60 10.03
N ARG A 253 9.83 2.69 9.52
CA ARG A 253 9.19 2.83 8.20
C ARG A 253 8.06 3.85 8.24
N MET A 254 7.21 3.75 9.29
CA MET A 254 6.06 4.62 9.51
C MET A 254 6.13 5.24 10.92
N PRO A 255 7.12 6.13 11.17
CA PRO A 255 7.34 6.68 12.51
C PRO A 255 6.13 7.49 12.99
N GLU A 256 5.96 7.56 14.30
CA GLU A 256 4.82 8.23 14.96
C GLU A 256 4.41 9.58 14.34
N PRO A 257 5.33 10.52 14.00
CA PRO A 257 4.93 11.79 13.38
C PRO A 257 4.21 11.65 12.04
N VAL A 258 4.45 10.54 11.30
CA VAL A 258 3.77 10.25 10.04
C VAL A 258 2.33 9.82 10.33
N VAL A 259 2.13 8.86 11.24
CA VAL A 259 0.81 8.38 11.66
C VAL A 259 -0.02 9.52 12.27
N ARG A 260 0.61 10.36 13.11
CA ARG A 260 -0.05 11.53 13.72
C ARG A 260 -0.60 12.51 12.70
N ARG A 261 0.06 12.75 11.57
CA ARG A 261 -0.50 13.61 10.52
C ARG A 261 -1.84 13.13 10.00
N VAL A 262 -2.00 11.82 9.85
CA VAL A 262 -3.28 11.20 9.44
C VAL A 262 -4.31 11.32 10.58
N PHE A 263 -3.91 10.97 11.80
CA PHE A 263 -4.76 11.03 12.98
C PHE A 263 -5.28 12.46 13.25
N ASP A 264 -4.39 13.45 13.22
CA ASP A 264 -4.75 14.84 13.53
C ASP A 264 -5.69 15.44 12.48
N ALA A 265 -5.57 15.01 11.23
CA ALA A 265 -6.42 15.44 10.13
C ALA A 265 -7.87 14.97 10.24
N HIS A 266 -8.13 13.86 10.95
CA HIS A 266 -9.48 13.33 11.11
C HIS A 266 -10.34 14.23 12.00
N PRO A 267 -11.54 14.66 11.56
CA PRO A 267 -12.39 15.61 12.30
C PRO A 267 -13.29 14.99 13.35
N GLY A 268 -13.57 13.68 13.26
CA GLY A 268 -14.53 12.96 14.07
C GLY A 268 -13.95 12.38 15.37
N PRO A 269 -14.74 11.53 16.06
CA PRO A 269 -14.24 10.77 17.21
C PRO A 269 -13.02 9.95 16.84
N LYS A 270 -11.96 10.05 17.65
CA LYS A 270 -10.70 9.36 17.33
C LYS A 270 -9.93 8.97 18.59
N LYS A 271 -9.20 7.85 18.47
CA LYS A 271 -8.28 7.35 19.48
C LYS A 271 -6.93 7.06 18.85
N LEU A 272 -5.87 7.53 19.47
CA LEU A 272 -4.50 7.15 19.12
C LEU A 272 -4.00 6.16 20.17
N TRP A 273 -3.40 5.06 19.71
CA TRP A 273 -2.74 4.11 20.57
C TRP A 273 -1.29 3.92 20.10
N VAL A 274 -0.34 4.33 20.96
CA VAL A 274 1.09 4.11 20.72
C VAL A 274 1.49 2.85 21.45
N VAL A 275 2.03 1.86 20.73
CA VAL A 275 2.44 0.56 21.25
C VAL A 275 3.95 0.57 21.51
N PRO A 276 4.40 0.67 22.76
CA PRO A 276 5.81 0.76 23.06
C PRO A 276 6.56 -0.49 22.58
N GLY A 277 7.68 -0.28 21.86
CA GLY A 277 8.55 -1.35 21.42
C GLY A 277 8.04 -2.19 20.23
N ALA A 278 6.82 -1.93 19.73
CA ALA A 278 6.31 -2.64 18.58
C ALA A 278 7.09 -2.23 17.31
N GLU A 279 7.48 -3.23 16.52
CA GLU A 279 8.02 -3.07 15.18
C GLU A 279 6.87 -2.90 14.18
N HIS A 280 7.17 -2.58 12.93
CA HIS A 280 6.19 -2.33 11.86
C HIS A 280 5.10 -3.41 11.79
N VAL A 281 3.83 -3.02 12.00
CA VAL A 281 2.65 -3.91 12.06
C VAL A 281 2.79 -4.98 13.18
N GLY A 282 3.34 -4.58 14.30
CA GLY A 282 3.60 -5.47 15.43
C GLY A 282 2.63 -5.36 16.60
N ALA A 283 1.65 -4.45 16.53
CA ALA A 283 0.73 -4.18 17.64
C ALA A 283 -0.09 -5.41 18.08
N ILE A 284 -0.40 -6.33 17.15
CA ILE A 284 -1.13 -7.58 17.47
C ILE A 284 -0.42 -8.44 18.52
N LEU A 285 0.90 -8.32 18.65
CA LEU A 285 1.69 -9.06 19.62
C LEU A 285 1.61 -8.46 21.04
N HIS A 286 1.07 -7.24 21.16
CA HIS A 286 0.90 -6.61 22.47
C HIS A 286 -0.32 -7.22 23.19
N PRO A 287 -0.19 -7.59 24.48
CA PRO A 287 -1.27 -8.25 25.23
C PRO A 287 -2.57 -7.45 25.27
N ASP A 288 -2.50 -6.12 25.28
CA ASP A 288 -3.66 -5.24 25.34
C ASP A 288 -4.32 -4.98 23.96
N TRP A 289 -3.76 -5.52 22.87
CA TRP A 289 -4.27 -5.25 21.52
C TRP A 289 -5.78 -5.52 21.40
N LYS A 290 -6.20 -6.71 21.85
CA LYS A 290 -7.60 -7.12 21.79
C LYS A 290 -8.50 -6.19 22.61
N GLU A 291 -8.07 -5.82 23.82
CA GLU A 291 -8.81 -4.94 24.71
C GLU A 291 -8.94 -3.52 24.12
N VAL A 292 -7.85 -2.96 23.60
CA VAL A 292 -7.81 -1.61 23.02
C VAL A 292 -8.71 -1.50 21.80
N VAL A 293 -8.63 -2.50 20.88
CA VAL A 293 -9.44 -2.53 19.65
C VAL A 293 -10.92 -2.72 19.97
N LEU A 294 -11.24 -3.71 20.80
CA LEU A 294 -12.63 -3.99 21.14
C LEU A 294 -13.25 -2.89 22.00
N GLY A 295 -12.51 -2.35 22.98
CA GLY A 295 -12.99 -1.22 23.79
C GLY A 295 -13.20 0.06 22.96
N PHE A 296 -12.42 0.27 21.87
CA PHE A 296 -12.70 1.35 20.92
C PHE A 296 -14.03 1.13 20.19
N LEU A 297 -14.29 -0.08 19.71
CA LEU A 297 -15.52 -0.43 19.00
C LEU A 297 -16.74 -0.29 19.93
N GLU A 298 -16.66 -0.85 21.12
CA GLU A 298 -17.72 -0.79 22.14
C GLU A 298 -18.05 0.67 22.55
N ALA A 299 -17.02 1.51 22.71
CA ALA A 299 -17.22 2.94 23.02
C ALA A 299 -17.93 3.71 21.90
N ASN A 300 -17.97 3.16 20.68
CA ASN A 300 -18.64 3.73 19.51
C ASN A 300 -19.90 2.94 19.10
N GLY A 301 -20.41 2.07 19.98
CA GLY A 301 -21.66 1.33 19.76
C GLY A 301 -21.58 0.22 18.70
N ILE A 302 -20.43 -0.43 18.61
CA ILE A 302 -20.14 -1.50 17.66
C ILE A 302 -19.79 -2.79 18.39
#